data_47f7c99b6b205461689b7c1d92e43c7b
#
_entry.id   47f7c99b6b205461689b7c1d92e43c7b
#
_cell.length_a   1.000
_cell.length_b   1.000
_cell.length_c   1.000
_cell.angle_alpha   90.00
_cell.angle_beta   90.00
_cell.angle_gamma   90.00
#
_symmetry.space_group_name_H-M   'P 1'
#
loop_
_entity.id
_entity.type
_entity.pdbx_description
1 polymer ?
#
loop_
_entity_poly.entity_id
_entity_poly.type
_entity_poly.pdbx_seq_one_letter_code
_entity_poly.pdbx_strand_id
1 'polypeptide(L)'
;MAVSVSAVAADAPAKMSGGALVAANGMTLYTFDADKAGSGKSACNGPCAGLWPPLLAADQPSGEYSVVTRDDGARQVAYKGKPVYFYKADQKAGDRTGDNFKDVWHIIKE
;
A
#
# COMPACT_ATOMS: atom_id res chain seq x y z
N MET A 1 -17.84 -30.44 2.49
CA MET A 1 -17.64 -29.89 2.51
C MET A 1 -17.29 -28.85 2.49
N ALA A 2 -17.09 -28.45 2.49
CA ALA A 2 -16.80 -27.57 2.39
C ALA A 2 -16.30 -26.72 2.46
N VAL A 3 -15.93 -26.38 2.42
CA VAL A 3 -15.47 -25.60 2.33
C VAL A 3 -15.09 -24.67 2.34
N SER A 4 -14.87 -24.39 2.35
CA SER A 4 -14.46 -23.53 2.29
C SER A 4 -14.27 -22.57 2.11
N VAL A 5 -14.13 -22.55 2.11
CA VAL A 5 -13.93 -21.70 1.87
C VAL A 5 -13.74 -20.69 1.80
N SER A 6 -13.84 -20.52 1.82
CA SER A 6 -13.79 -19.52 1.77
C SER A 6 -12.98 -18.72 1.98
N ALA A 7 -12.56 -19.08 2.31
CA ALA A 7 -11.79 -18.29 2.66
C ALA A 7 -11.14 -17.49 1.88
N VAL A 8 -11.20 -17.78 1.32
CA VAL A 8 -10.78 -17.20 0.63
C VAL A 8 -10.60 -16.06 0.45
N ALA A 9 -11.30 -15.79 0.37
CA ALA A 9 -11.32 -14.65 0.10
C ALA A 9 -10.59 -13.82 0.87
N ALA A 10 -10.27 -14.11 1.78
CA ALA A 10 -9.74 -13.22 2.66
C ALA A 10 -8.32 -12.88 2.40
N ASP A 11 -7.91 -12.94 1.22
CA ASP A 11 -6.56 -12.52 0.89
C ASP A 11 -6.39 -11.07 1.22
N ALA A 12 -5.49 -10.77 2.13
CA ALA A 12 -5.15 -9.40 2.42
C ALA A 12 -4.44 -8.79 1.23
N PRO A 13 -4.58 -7.48 1.02
CA PRO A 13 -3.89 -6.81 -0.08
C PRO A 13 -2.38 -6.76 0.12
N ALA A 14 -1.91 -7.00 1.34
CA ALA A 14 -0.51 -6.91 1.70
C ALA A 14 -0.20 -7.83 2.86
N LYS A 15 1.08 -8.00 3.15
CA LYS A 15 1.52 -8.86 4.26
C LYS A 15 2.89 -8.40 4.74
N MET A 16 3.24 -8.75 5.97
CA MET A 16 4.59 -8.52 6.46
C MET A 16 5.52 -9.59 5.92
N SER A 17 6.66 -9.18 5.43
CA SER A 17 7.67 -10.08 4.90
C SER A 17 9.03 -9.45 5.10
N GLY A 18 9.94 -10.17 5.77
CA GLY A 18 11.27 -9.64 6.03
C GLY A 18 11.27 -8.38 6.89
N GLY A 19 10.26 -8.21 7.72
CA GLY A 19 10.18 -7.06 8.62
C GLY A 19 9.51 -5.84 8.04
N ALA A 20 8.99 -5.92 6.80
CA ALA A 20 8.33 -4.78 6.16
C ALA A 20 7.06 -5.24 5.46
N LEU A 21 6.14 -4.31 5.28
CA LEU A 21 4.89 -4.58 4.57
C LEU A 21 5.16 -4.64 3.07
N VAL A 22 4.69 -5.71 2.44
CA VAL A 22 4.80 -5.89 0.99
C VAL A 22 3.42 -6.21 0.43
N ALA A 23 3.24 -5.91 -0.85
CA ALA A 23 2.01 -6.27 -1.54
C ALA A 23 1.99 -7.77 -1.84
N ALA A 24 0.85 -8.25 -2.36
CA ALA A 24 0.71 -9.66 -2.69
C ALA A 24 1.77 -10.14 -3.68
N ASN A 25 2.27 -9.25 -4.53
CA ASN A 25 3.32 -9.60 -5.49
C ASN A 25 4.73 -9.55 -4.89
N GLY A 26 4.85 -9.28 -3.59
CA GLY A 26 6.14 -9.23 -2.91
C GLY A 26 6.85 -7.88 -2.98
N MET A 27 6.31 -6.92 -3.71
CA MET A 27 6.95 -5.61 -3.82
C MET A 27 6.74 -4.81 -2.54
N THR A 28 7.77 -4.10 -2.13
CA THR A 28 7.73 -3.30 -0.90
C THR A 28 6.74 -2.16 -1.01
N LEU A 29 6.00 -1.93 0.05
CA LEU A 29 5.05 -0.82 0.14
C LEU A 29 5.63 0.28 1.02
N TYR A 30 5.26 1.52 0.69
CA TYR A 30 5.77 2.71 1.35
C TYR A 30 4.64 3.61 1.80
N THR A 31 4.91 4.43 2.81
CA THR A 31 4.02 5.52 3.19
C THR A 31 4.69 6.85 2.92
N PHE A 32 3.88 7.88 2.77
CA PHE A 32 4.32 9.24 2.46
C PHE A 32 3.98 10.13 3.66
N ASP A 33 4.97 10.86 4.16
CA ASP A 33 4.77 11.66 5.37
C ASP A 33 3.72 12.75 5.21
N ALA A 34 3.52 13.25 3.99
CA ALA A 34 2.50 14.27 3.76
C ALA A 34 1.08 13.72 3.87
N ASP A 35 0.91 12.40 3.78
CA ASP A 35 -0.40 11.79 3.97
C ASP A 35 -0.69 11.69 5.47
N LYS A 36 -1.85 12.14 5.86
CA LYS A 36 -2.25 12.04 7.27
C LYS A 36 -3.10 10.79 7.46
N ALA A 37 -2.76 10.01 8.47
CA ALA A 37 -3.53 8.81 8.79
C ALA A 37 -4.98 9.19 9.05
N GLY A 38 -5.89 8.44 8.43
CA GLY A 38 -7.32 8.67 8.64
C GLY A 38 -7.91 9.83 7.87
N SER A 39 -7.11 10.51 7.03
CA SER A 39 -7.65 11.65 6.25
C SER A 39 -8.55 11.21 5.10
N GLY A 40 -8.42 9.96 4.66
CA GLY A 40 -9.18 9.45 3.52
C GLY A 40 -8.69 9.94 2.17
N LYS A 41 -7.52 10.56 2.13
CA LYS A 41 -6.98 11.15 0.90
C LYS A 41 -5.50 10.85 0.76
N SER A 42 -5.03 10.88 -0.49
CA SER A 42 -3.62 10.77 -0.83
C SER A 42 -3.12 12.14 -1.27
N ALA A 43 -1.94 12.53 -0.78
CA ALA A 43 -1.31 13.76 -1.21
C ALA A 43 -0.39 13.56 -2.42
N CYS A 44 -0.21 12.34 -2.88
CA CYS A 44 0.69 12.02 -4.00
C CYS A 44 -0.13 11.83 -5.26
N ASN A 45 -0.21 12.87 -6.06
CA ASN A 45 -1.00 12.89 -7.29
C ASN A 45 -0.14 13.35 -8.46
N GLY A 46 -0.64 13.13 -9.70
CA GLY A 46 0.07 13.58 -10.89
C GLY A 46 1.45 12.96 -11.01
N PRO A 47 2.50 13.78 -11.23
CA PRO A 47 3.85 13.25 -11.39
C PRO A 47 4.33 12.44 -10.18
N CYS A 48 3.88 12.78 -8.98
CA CYS A 48 4.22 12.01 -7.79
C CYS A 48 3.73 10.57 -7.93
N ALA A 49 2.50 10.38 -8.37
CA ALA A 49 1.94 9.04 -8.52
C ALA A 49 2.62 8.26 -9.64
N GLY A 50 3.29 8.93 -10.55
CA GLY A 50 4.08 8.26 -11.58
C GLY A 50 5.32 7.61 -11.03
N LEU A 51 5.94 8.19 -10.01
CA LEU A 51 7.10 7.62 -9.33
C LEU A 51 6.70 6.71 -8.17
N TRP A 52 5.59 6.99 -7.55
CA TRP A 52 5.08 6.24 -6.39
C TRP A 52 3.67 5.76 -6.68
N PRO A 53 3.54 4.71 -7.51
CA PRO A 53 2.20 4.21 -7.87
C PRO A 53 1.45 3.72 -6.63
N PRO A 54 0.17 4.05 -6.52
CA PRO A 54 -0.62 3.57 -5.38
C PRO A 54 -0.93 2.09 -5.52
N LEU A 55 -1.06 1.41 -4.38
CA LEU A 55 -1.60 0.06 -4.37
C LEU A 55 -3.11 0.18 -4.49
N LEU A 56 -3.66 -0.20 -5.63
CA LEU A 56 -5.08 -0.07 -5.88
C LEU A 56 -5.87 -1.18 -5.20
N ALA A 57 -7.03 -0.85 -4.69
CA ALA A 57 -7.89 -1.79 -4.01
C ALA A 57 -8.75 -2.54 -5.03
N ALA A 58 -8.71 -3.87 -4.98
CA ALA A 58 -9.58 -4.69 -5.83
C ALA A 58 -10.92 -4.90 -5.15
N ASP A 59 -10.89 -5.11 -3.84
CA ASP A 59 -12.08 -5.35 -3.03
C ASP A 59 -12.02 -4.52 -1.77
N GLN A 60 -13.07 -4.54 -0.99
CA GLN A 60 -13.07 -3.87 0.30
C GLN A 60 -12.23 -4.68 1.28
N PRO A 61 -11.06 -4.18 1.68
CA PRO A 61 -10.23 -4.90 2.63
C PRO A 61 -10.80 -4.79 4.05
N SER A 62 -10.27 -5.60 4.94
CA SER A 62 -10.72 -5.62 6.32
C SER A 62 -9.52 -5.55 7.26
N GLY A 63 -9.81 -5.55 8.57
CA GLY A 63 -8.76 -5.47 9.58
C GLY A 63 -8.10 -4.12 9.59
N GLU A 64 -6.78 -4.11 9.49
CA GLU A 64 -6.01 -2.87 9.52
C GLU A 64 -5.95 -2.17 8.17
N TYR A 65 -6.58 -2.73 7.15
CA TYR A 65 -6.61 -2.17 5.81
C TYR A 65 -7.92 -1.46 5.56
N SER A 66 -7.85 -0.39 4.81
CA SER A 66 -9.02 0.36 4.40
C SER A 66 -8.78 0.92 3.00
N VAL A 67 -9.73 1.69 2.50
CA VAL A 67 -9.63 2.28 1.17
C VAL A 67 -9.73 3.79 1.29
N VAL A 68 -8.84 4.48 0.60
CA VAL A 68 -8.97 5.93 0.42
C VAL A 68 -9.31 6.19 -1.04
N THR A 69 -10.09 7.25 -1.29
CA THR A 69 -10.44 7.65 -2.64
C THR A 69 -9.49 8.76 -3.06
N ARG A 70 -8.77 8.51 -4.14
CA ARG A 70 -7.82 9.49 -4.67
C ARG A 70 -8.57 10.60 -5.40
N ASP A 71 -7.87 11.69 -5.66
CA ASP A 71 -8.48 12.83 -6.35
C ASP A 71 -8.98 12.46 -7.75
N ASP A 72 -8.37 11.46 -8.40
CA ASP A 72 -8.82 11.01 -9.71
C ASP A 72 -9.92 9.95 -9.63
N GLY A 73 -10.41 9.64 -8.44
CA GLY A 73 -11.47 8.67 -8.26
C GLY A 73 -10.98 7.24 -8.05
N ALA A 74 -9.69 6.97 -8.19
CA ALA A 74 -9.15 5.64 -7.97
C ALA A 74 -9.21 5.29 -6.49
N ARG A 75 -9.36 4.00 -6.19
CA ARG A 75 -9.42 3.51 -4.82
C ARG A 75 -8.07 2.91 -4.46
N GLN A 76 -7.47 3.41 -3.41
CA GLN A 76 -6.14 3.02 -2.96
C GLN A 76 -6.23 2.36 -1.59
N VAL A 77 -5.44 1.29 -1.41
CA VAL A 77 -5.36 0.61 -0.11
C VAL A 77 -4.63 1.52 0.87
N ALA A 78 -5.14 1.57 2.10
CA ALA A 78 -4.47 2.21 3.22
C ALA A 78 -4.22 1.17 4.31
N TYR A 79 -3.11 1.32 5.01
CA TYR A 79 -2.76 0.47 6.14
C TYR A 79 -2.74 1.33 7.39
N LYS A 80 -3.55 0.96 8.38
CA LYS A 80 -3.72 1.75 9.60
C LYS A 80 -4.03 3.21 9.29
N GLY A 81 -4.81 3.42 8.24
CA GLY A 81 -5.26 4.74 7.84
C GLY A 81 -4.33 5.51 6.94
N LYS A 82 -3.14 5.01 6.65
CA LYS A 82 -2.19 5.70 5.75
C LYS A 82 -2.18 5.04 4.38
N PRO A 83 -2.36 5.78 3.31
CA PRO A 83 -2.26 5.22 1.96
C PRO A 83 -0.89 4.58 1.74
N VAL A 84 -0.87 3.47 1.00
CA VAL A 84 0.38 2.77 0.72
C VAL A 84 0.67 2.78 -0.77
N TYR A 85 1.96 2.80 -1.11
CA TYR A 85 2.44 3.03 -2.47
C TYR A 85 3.55 2.06 -2.82
N PHE A 86 3.70 1.79 -4.12
CA PHE A 86 4.92 1.18 -4.65
C PHE A 86 5.92 2.27 -4.99
N TYR A 87 7.17 1.88 -5.22
CA TYR A 87 8.18 2.79 -5.76
C TYR A 87 8.62 2.27 -7.13
N LYS A 88 8.51 3.13 -8.13
CA LYS A 88 8.78 2.73 -9.51
C LYS A 88 10.20 2.18 -9.70
N ALA A 89 11.17 2.70 -8.95
CA ALA A 89 12.56 2.27 -9.09
C ALA A 89 12.84 0.89 -8.50
N ASP A 90 11.95 0.36 -7.66
CA ASP A 90 12.08 -1.00 -7.17
C ASP A 90 11.78 -1.96 -8.32
N GLN A 91 12.70 -2.88 -8.60
CA GLN A 91 12.58 -3.72 -9.77
C GLN A 91 12.18 -5.15 -9.45
N LYS A 92 12.31 -5.57 -8.21
CA LYS A 92 11.98 -6.94 -7.84
C LYS A 92 11.51 -6.98 -6.39
N ALA A 93 10.88 -8.09 -6.05
CA ALA A 93 10.40 -8.31 -4.69
C ALA A 93 11.58 -8.19 -3.71
N GLY A 94 11.33 -7.49 -2.61
CA GLY A 94 12.35 -7.28 -1.60
C GLY A 94 13.18 -6.03 -1.77
N ASP A 95 13.11 -5.36 -2.91
CA ASP A 95 13.81 -4.10 -3.08
C ASP A 95 13.20 -3.04 -2.15
N ARG A 96 14.05 -2.22 -1.57
CA ARG A 96 13.63 -1.14 -0.66
C ARG A 96 14.37 0.14 -0.98
N THR A 97 14.51 0.45 -2.27
CA THR A 97 15.33 1.58 -2.70
C THR A 97 14.71 2.92 -2.38
N GLY A 98 13.41 2.94 -2.06
CA GLY A 98 12.74 4.19 -1.71
C GLY A 98 12.68 4.50 -0.22
N ASP A 99 13.19 3.61 0.65
CA ASP A 99 13.12 3.86 2.08
C ASP A 99 13.94 5.09 2.45
N ASN A 100 13.31 5.99 3.20
CA ASN A 100 13.88 7.27 3.60
C ASN A 100 14.16 8.21 2.42
N PHE A 101 13.54 7.98 1.28
CA PHE A 101 13.72 8.85 0.12
C PHE A 101 13.27 10.26 0.49
N LYS A 102 14.20 11.21 0.40
CA LYS A 102 13.98 12.62 0.77
C LYS A 102 13.41 12.77 2.18
N ASP A 103 13.61 11.76 3.03
CA ASP A 103 13.13 11.75 4.42
C ASP A 103 11.60 11.83 4.54
N VAL A 104 10.86 11.62 3.46
CA VAL A 104 9.39 11.68 3.50
C VAL A 104 8.72 10.37 3.06
N TRP A 105 9.49 9.42 2.51
CA TRP A 105 8.99 8.11 2.11
C TRP A 105 9.63 7.03 2.97
N HIS A 106 8.83 6.14 3.51
CA HIS A 106 9.32 5.13 4.45
C HIS A 106 8.68 3.78 4.20
N ILE A 107 9.45 2.71 4.44
CA ILE A 107 8.86 1.38 4.50
C ILE A 107 8.00 1.29 5.76
N ILE A 108 7.13 0.30 5.78
CA ILE A 108 6.22 0.08 6.90
C ILE A 108 6.75 -1.12 7.67
N LYS A 109 7.24 -0.89 8.87
CA LYS A 109 7.85 -1.94 9.68
C LYS A 109 6.82 -2.62 10.55
N GLU A 110 7.14 -3.87 10.90
CA GLU A 110 6.32 -4.60 11.86
C GLU A 110 6.20 -3.87 13.18
#